data_2f546f514ea38bd4a9ddbdf1fe599ec1
#
_entry.id   2f546f514ea38bd4a9ddbdf1fe599ec1
#
_cell.length_a   1.000
_cell.length_b   1.000
_cell.length_c   1.000
_cell.angle_alpha   90.00
_cell.angle_beta   90.00
_cell.angle_gamma   90.00
#
_symmetry.space_group_name_H-M   'P 1'
#
loop_
_entity.id
_entity.type
_entity.pdbx_description
1 polymer ?
#
loop_
_entity_poly.entity_id
_entity_poly.type
_entity_poly.pdbx_seq_one_letter_code
_entity_poly.pdbx_strand_id
1 'polypeptide(L)' 'MKYSELKRKLRKAGCYRVKDKGGHEKWYSPITNRHFWVPRHDGQEVKPDTLNSILKQAGLK' A
#
# COMPACT_ATOMS: atom_id res chain seq x y z
N MET A 1 1.76 11.38 6.24
CA MET A 1 1.53 10.89 4.86
C MET A 1 0.10 10.38 4.72
N LYS A 2 -0.61 10.85 3.72
CA LYS A 2 -1.96 10.38 3.44
C LYS A 2 -1.92 9.10 2.62
N TYR A 3 -3.01 8.34 2.65
CA TYR A 3 -3.09 7.09 1.87
C TYR A 3 -2.90 7.32 0.39
N SER A 4 -3.40 8.43 -0.16
CA SER A 4 -3.19 8.76 -1.57
C SER A 4 -1.70 8.91 -1.90
N GLU A 5 -0.94 9.52 -1.00
CA GLU A 5 0.50 9.69 -1.17
C GLU A 5 1.23 8.35 -1.05
N LEU A 6 0.80 7.51 -0.11
CA LEU A 6 1.35 6.16 0.05
C LEU A 6 1.15 5.34 -1.22
N LYS A 7 -0.05 5.37 -1.78
CA LYS A 7 -0.34 4.64 -3.01
C LYS A 7 0.50 5.12 -4.19
N ARG A 8 0.74 6.43 -4.27
CA ARG A 8 1.62 6.99 -5.29
C ARG A 8 3.04 6.46 -5.15
N LYS A 9 3.52 6.41 -3.92
CA LYS A 9 4.86 5.88 -3.62
C LYS A 9 4.96 4.40 -3.99
N LEU A 10 3.92 3.62 -3.69
CA LEU A 10 3.87 2.21 -4.05
C LEU A 10 3.91 2.02 -5.58
N ARG A 11 3.16 2.82 -6.32
CA ARG A 11 3.15 2.74 -7.79
C ARG A 11 4.52 3.08 -8.37
N LYS A 12 5.19 4.08 -7.84
CA LYS A 12 6.54 4.45 -8.29
C LYS A 12 7.53 3.32 -8.08
N ALA A 13 7.32 2.49 -7.06
CA ALA A 13 8.18 1.35 -6.78
C ALA A 13 7.83 0.12 -7.62
N GLY A 14 6.78 0.20 -8.43
CA GLY A 14 6.37 -0.90 -9.28
C GLY A 14 5.22 -1.73 -8.71
N CYS A 15 4.73 -1.38 -7.51
CA CYS A 15 3.57 -2.05 -6.93
C CYS A 15 2.30 -1.61 -7.64
N TYR A 16 1.30 -2.47 -7.68
CA TYR A 16 0.04 -2.15 -8.31
C TYR A 16 -1.13 -2.84 -7.62
N ARG A 17 -2.31 -2.24 -7.79
CA ARG A 17 -3.54 -2.77 -7.23
C ARG A 17 -4.01 -3.95 -8.07
N VAL A 18 -4.34 -5.05 -7.40
CA VAL A 18 -4.80 -6.27 -8.04
C VAL A 18 -6.30 -6.44 -7.89
N LYS A 19 -6.85 -6.07 -6.72
CA LYS A 19 -8.23 -6.32 -6.39
C LYS A 19 -8.74 -5.30 -5.41
N ASP A 20 -10.04 -5.02 -5.46
CA ASP A 20 -10.74 -4.13 -4.54
C ASP A 20 -11.85 -4.93 -3.87
N LYS A 21 -11.86 -4.98 -2.54
CA LYS A 21 -12.86 -5.74 -1.80
C LYS A 21 -13.26 -5.03 -0.52
N GLY A 22 -14.53 -4.61 -0.45
CA GLY A 22 -15.11 -4.11 0.79
C GLY A 22 -14.36 -2.98 1.46
N GLY A 23 -13.90 -1.99 0.70
CA GLY A 23 -13.17 -0.86 1.26
C GLY A 23 -11.68 -1.14 1.51
N HIS A 24 -11.19 -2.28 1.06
CA HIS A 24 -9.78 -2.63 1.13
C HIS A 24 -9.27 -2.95 -0.27
N GLU A 25 -8.05 -2.52 -0.57
CA GLU A 25 -7.40 -2.78 -1.84
C GLU A 25 -6.29 -3.79 -1.66
N LYS A 26 -6.28 -4.81 -2.49
CA LYS A 26 -5.20 -5.78 -2.51
C LYS A 26 -4.16 -5.33 -3.52
N TRP A 27 -2.93 -5.17 -3.06
CA TRP A 27 -1.81 -4.73 -3.89
C TRP A 27 -0.79 -5.85 -4.01
N TYR A 28 -0.01 -5.79 -5.08
CA TYR A 28 1.08 -6.72 -5.31
C TYR A 28 2.39 -5.97 -5.42
N SER A 29 3.43 -6.48 -4.75
CA SER A 29 4.78 -5.93 -4.85
C SER A 29 5.67 -6.89 -5.64
N PRO A 30 6.23 -6.46 -6.77
CA PRO A 30 7.19 -7.28 -7.50
C PRO A 30 8.54 -7.36 -6.78
N ILE A 31 8.79 -6.46 -5.84
CA ILE A 31 10.05 -6.45 -5.07
C ILE A 31 10.12 -7.63 -4.12
N THR A 32 9.05 -7.86 -3.36
CA THR A 32 8.96 -8.95 -2.39
C THR A 32 8.23 -10.16 -2.95
N ASN A 33 7.60 -10.00 -4.10
CA ASN A 33 6.75 -11.03 -4.72
C ASN A 33 5.62 -11.42 -3.77
N ARG A 34 5.03 -10.42 -3.09
CA ARG A 34 3.97 -10.62 -2.10
C ARG A 34 2.79 -9.72 -2.36
N HIS A 35 1.62 -10.18 -1.92
CA HIS A 35 0.41 -9.36 -1.88
C HIS A 35 0.26 -8.76 -0.49
N PHE A 36 -0.36 -7.59 -0.43
CA PHE A 36 -0.65 -6.92 0.84
C PHE A 36 -1.92 -6.08 0.70
N TRP A 37 -2.53 -5.75 1.82
CA TRP A 37 -3.79 -5.00 1.85
C TRP A 37 -3.54 -3.56 2.23
N VAL A 38 -4.21 -2.64 1.53
CA VAL A 38 -4.16 -1.21 1.82
C VAL A 38 -5.60 -0.72 2.01
N PRO A 39 -5.93 -0.09 3.15
CA PRO A 39 -7.27 0.48 3.34
C PRO A 39 -7.58 1.55 2.30
N ARG A 40 -8.85 1.63 1.93
CA ARG A 40 -9.30 2.61 0.95
C ARG A 40 -9.76 3.89 1.63
N HIS A 41 -8.81 4.68 2.10
CA HIS A 41 -9.07 5.93 2.83
C HIS A 41 -8.14 7.02 2.31
N ASP A 42 -8.24 7.35 1.03
CA ASP A 42 -7.27 8.19 0.33
C ASP A 42 -7.02 9.55 1.01
N GLY A 43 -8.05 10.14 1.58
CA GLY A 43 -7.93 11.44 2.24
C GLY A 43 -7.46 11.38 3.69
N GLN A 44 -7.25 10.20 4.25
CA GLN A 44 -6.87 10.05 5.65
C GLN A 44 -5.38 9.85 5.82
N GLU A 45 -4.88 10.24 6.99
CA GLU A 45 -3.49 10.02 7.36
C GLU A 45 -3.25 8.55 7.65
N VAL A 46 -2.11 8.05 7.21
CA VAL A 46 -1.68 6.69 7.52
C VAL A 46 -1.00 6.71 8.89
N LYS A 47 -1.44 5.86 9.80
CA LYS A 47 -0.80 5.72 11.10
C LYS A 47 0.62 5.18 10.91
N PRO A 48 1.59 5.61 11.75
CA PRO A 48 2.98 5.17 11.59
C PRO A 48 3.17 3.66 11.56
N ASP A 49 2.47 2.94 12.41
CA ASP A 49 2.58 1.48 12.45
C ASP A 49 2.06 0.84 11.16
N THR A 50 0.92 1.33 10.67
CA THR A 50 0.34 0.85 9.43
C THR A 50 1.26 1.17 8.25
N LEU A 51 1.79 2.38 8.21
CA LEU A 51 2.72 2.81 7.16
C LEU A 51 3.95 1.90 7.12
N ASN A 52 4.57 1.66 8.28
CA ASN A 52 5.74 0.80 8.36
C ASN A 52 5.44 -0.62 7.91
N SER A 53 4.29 -1.15 8.31
CA SER A 53 3.87 -2.50 7.92
C SER A 53 3.70 -2.62 6.41
N ILE A 54 3.02 -1.65 5.80
CA ILE A 54 2.78 -1.64 4.35
C ILE A 54 4.10 -1.52 3.60
N LEU A 55 4.95 -0.58 3.99
CA LEU A 55 6.25 -0.39 3.33
C LEU A 55 7.14 -1.62 3.45
N LYS A 56 7.11 -2.27 4.59
CA LYS A 56 7.88 -3.49 4.82
C LYS A 56 7.39 -4.62 3.93
N GLN A 57 6.08 -4.81 3.84
CA GLN A 57 5.50 -5.84 2.99
C GLN A 57 5.75 -5.57 1.51
N ALA A 58 5.83 -4.30 1.13
CA ALA A 58 6.10 -3.91 -0.24
C ALA A 58 7.59 -3.95 -0.59
N GLY A 59 8.47 -4.09 0.39
CA GLY A 59 9.91 -4.13 0.16
C GLY A 59 10.55 -2.76 0.07
N LEU A 60 9.87 -1.72 0.57
CA LEU A 60 10.38 -0.35 0.53
C LEU A 60 11.01 0.08 1.85
N LYS A 61 11.10 -0.82 2.79
CA LYS A 61 11.68 -0.52 4.08
C LYS A 61 12.44 -1.71 4.66
#